data_3490345bcb00a278171122f4a3e25d5a
#
_entry.id   3490345bcb00a278171122f4a3e25d5a
#
_cell.length_a   1.000
_cell.length_b   1.000
_cell.length_c   1.000
_cell.angle_alpha   90.00
_cell.angle_beta   90.00
_cell.angle_gamma   90.00
#
_symmetry.space_group_name_H-M   'P 1'
#
loop_
_entity.id
_entity.type
_entity.pdbx_description
1 polymer ?
#
loop_
_entity_poly.entity_id
_entity_poly.type
_entity_poly.pdbx_seq_one_letter_code
_entity_poly.pdbx_strand_id
1 'polypeptide(L)'
;IKAMFNERNQRVEKAGPSEPVLILGLNGAPQAGDTFNVLETEQEAREIANRREQLQRELGLRTQKMLTLDDIGRRIAVGNFQELNVIVKGDVDGSVEALSDSLIRLSTEEIQVNVIHKAVGQISESDVTLAAASDAIIVGFQVRPSSSAGKLAEQEGVDIRKYSVIYDAIEEVKAAIAVSYTHLTLPT
;
A
#
# COMPACT_ATOMS: atom_id res chain seq x y z
N ILE A 1 -16.56 19.86 11.11
CA ILE A 1 -15.64 19.67 12.25
C ILE A 1 -16.33 20.18 13.50
N LYS A 2 -16.37 19.37 14.57
CA LYS A 2 -17.00 19.75 15.85
C LYS A 2 -16.02 20.39 16.83
N ALA A 3 -14.78 19.93 16.84
CA ALA A 3 -13.72 20.47 17.68
C ALA A 3 -12.34 20.13 17.09
N MET A 4 -11.36 20.96 17.42
CA MET A 4 -9.95 20.72 17.15
C MET A 4 -9.15 20.88 18.44
N PHE A 5 -8.11 20.08 18.60
CA PHE A 5 -7.21 20.12 19.75
C PHE A 5 -5.76 20.16 19.26
N ASN A 6 -4.93 20.93 19.94
CA ASN A 6 -3.51 20.99 19.66
C ASN A 6 -2.76 19.80 20.32
N GLU A 7 -1.45 19.73 20.15
CA GLU A 7 -0.56 18.74 20.73
C GLU A 7 -0.60 18.67 22.28
N ARG A 8 -1.03 19.76 22.93
CA ARG A 8 -1.18 19.86 24.38
C ARG A 8 -2.60 19.52 24.84
N ASN A 9 -3.41 18.97 23.94
CA ASN A 9 -4.82 18.66 24.19
C ASN A 9 -5.69 19.87 24.60
N GLN A 10 -5.31 21.06 24.15
CA GLN A 10 -6.08 22.29 24.35
C GLN A 10 -6.93 22.53 23.10
N ARG A 11 -8.19 22.93 23.32
CA ARG A 11 -9.11 23.25 22.24
C ARG A 11 -8.64 24.49 21.49
N VAL A 12 -8.54 24.38 20.17
CA VAL A 12 -8.15 25.46 19.26
C VAL A 12 -9.24 25.70 18.23
N GLU A 13 -9.41 26.97 17.84
CA GLU A 13 -10.40 27.35 16.81
C GLU A 13 -9.78 27.44 15.41
N LYS A 14 -8.48 27.62 15.34
CA LYS A 14 -7.74 27.74 14.08
C LYS A 14 -6.43 26.97 14.19
N ALA A 15 -6.01 26.40 13.09
CA ALA A 15 -4.70 25.76 12.93
C ALA A 15 -3.95 26.43 11.78
N GLY A 16 -2.71 26.75 12.00
CA GLY A 16 -1.81 27.33 11.00
C GLY A 16 -1.17 26.27 10.09
N PRO A 17 -0.40 26.69 9.07
CA PRO A 17 0.38 25.78 8.24
C PRO A 17 1.36 24.97 9.09
N SER A 18 1.45 23.65 8.82
CA SER A 18 2.32 22.69 9.54
C SER A 18 2.03 22.53 11.02
N GLU A 19 0.90 22.98 11.50
CA GLU A 19 0.47 22.80 12.89
C GLU A 19 -0.32 21.50 13.04
N PRO A 20 0.15 20.54 13.86
CA PRO A 20 -0.56 19.29 14.07
C PRO A 20 -1.79 19.52 14.95
N VAL A 21 -2.94 19.01 14.51
CA VAL A 21 -4.19 19.12 15.26
C VAL A 21 -4.97 17.82 15.22
N LEU A 22 -5.58 17.48 16.36
CA LEU A 22 -6.56 16.41 16.46
C LEU A 22 -7.93 16.95 16.08
N ILE A 23 -8.55 16.38 15.07
CA ILE A 23 -9.86 16.82 14.55
C ILE A 23 -10.95 15.85 15.01
N LEU A 24 -12.03 16.38 15.56
CA LEU A 24 -13.22 15.62 15.93
C LEU A 24 -14.41 16.02 15.07
N GLY A 25 -15.24 15.02 14.74
CA GLY A 25 -16.52 15.22 14.05
C GLY A 25 -16.43 15.21 12.54
N LEU A 26 -15.50 14.44 11.98
CA LEU A 26 -15.53 14.04 10.58
C LEU A 26 -16.56 12.93 10.38
N ASN A 27 -17.20 12.90 9.22
CA ASN A 27 -18.03 11.77 8.81
C ASN A 27 -17.12 10.69 8.19
N GLY A 28 -17.09 9.52 8.81
CA GLY A 28 -16.19 8.43 8.43
C GLY A 28 -14.84 8.51 9.13
N ALA A 29 -13.98 7.56 8.85
CA ALA A 29 -12.61 7.46 9.34
C ALA A 29 -11.65 7.65 8.16
N PRO A 30 -10.99 8.80 8.02
CA PRO A 30 -9.97 9.00 7.01
C PRO A 30 -8.78 8.09 7.29
N GLN A 31 -8.11 7.65 6.22
CA GLN A 31 -6.87 6.89 6.32
C GLN A 31 -5.65 7.82 6.26
N ALA A 32 -4.51 7.30 6.70
CA ALA A 32 -3.25 8.02 6.56
C ALA A 32 -2.98 8.30 5.06
N GLY A 33 -2.51 9.51 4.76
CA GLY A 33 -2.26 9.97 3.39
C GLY A 33 -3.47 10.55 2.66
N ASP A 34 -4.67 10.45 3.21
CA ASP A 34 -5.85 11.07 2.61
C ASP A 34 -5.71 12.59 2.53
N THR A 35 -6.05 13.15 1.38
CA THR A 35 -5.98 14.59 1.17
C THR A 35 -7.11 15.31 1.90
N PHE A 36 -6.75 16.24 2.78
CA PHE A 36 -7.68 17.05 3.53
C PHE A 36 -7.80 18.45 2.90
N ASN A 37 -9.02 18.82 2.52
CA ASN A 37 -9.31 20.14 1.95
C ASN A 37 -10.28 20.92 2.85
N VAL A 38 -10.01 22.19 3.04
CA VAL A 38 -10.88 23.12 3.76
C VAL A 38 -11.69 23.94 2.77
N LEU A 39 -13.01 24.00 2.97
CA LEU A 39 -13.95 24.74 2.13
C LEU A 39 -14.68 25.78 2.96
N GLU A 40 -15.24 26.78 2.32
CA GLU A 40 -15.91 27.89 3.03
C GLU A 40 -17.25 27.48 3.62
N THR A 41 -17.99 26.61 2.94
CA THR A 41 -19.31 26.18 3.35
C THR A 41 -19.42 24.67 3.53
N GLU A 42 -20.23 24.24 4.49
CA GLU A 42 -20.53 22.82 4.73
C GLU A 42 -21.29 22.20 3.55
N GLN A 43 -22.11 22.98 2.87
CA GLN A 43 -22.87 22.49 1.72
C GLN A 43 -21.95 22.11 0.56
N GLU A 44 -20.99 22.97 0.22
CA GLU A 44 -19.99 22.68 -0.80
C GLU A 44 -19.15 21.45 -0.45
N ALA A 45 -18.76 21.33 0.82
CA ALA A 45 -18.00 20.16 1.28
C ALA A 45 -18.78 18.86 1.06
N ARG A 46 -20.08 18.85 1.35
CA ARG A 46 -20.94 17.69 1.14
C ARG A 46 -21.13 17.35 -0.34
N GLU A 47 -21.37 18.36 -1.17
CA GLU A 47 -21.55 18.18 -2.62
C GLU A 47 -20.28 17.58 -3.26
N ILE A 48 -19.10 18.11 -2.93
CA ILE A 48 -17.83 17.60 -3.43
C ILE A 48 -17.57 16.19 -2.93
N ALA A 49 -17.82 15.89 -1.65
CA ALA A 49 -17.65 14.56 -1.08
C ALA A 49 -18.54 13.53 -1.80
N ASN A 50 -19.83 13.83 -1.96
CA ASN A 50 -20.77 12.96 -2.66
C ASN A 50 -20.36 12.70 -4.11
N ARG A 51 -19.90 13.75 -4.82
CA ARG A 51 -19.44 13.63 -6.21
C ARG A 51 -18.20 12.78 -6.33
N ARG A 52 -17.23 12.92 -5.40
CA ARG A 52 -16.03 12.06 -5.37
C ARG A 52 -16.36 10.61 -5.07
N GLU A 53 -17.27 10.36 -4.13
CA GLU A 53 -17.73 9.01 -3.81
C GLU A 53 -18.42 8.33 -5.01
N GLN A 54 -19.28 9.07 -5.74
CA GLN A 54 -19.88 8.56 -6.97
C GLN A 54 -18.83 8.21 -8.03
N LEU A 55 -17.86 9.10 -8.26
CA LEU A 55 -16.77 8.85 -9.20
C LEU A 55 -15.92 7.64 -8.81
N GLN A 56 -15.62 7.47 -7.53
CA GLN A 56 -14.89 6.30 -7.05
C GLN A 56 -15.68 5.00 -7.28
N ARG A 57 -16.98 5.01 -7.01
CA ARG A 57 -17.85 3.86 -7.29
C ARG A 57 -17.89 3.52 -8.78
N GLU A 58 -18.03 4.52 -9.64
CA GLU A 58 -18.03 4.34 -11.09
C GLU A 58 -16.69 3.82 -11.61
N LEU A 59 -15.57 4.36 -11.11
CA LEU A 59 -14.23 3.89 -11.44
C LEU A 59 -14.01 2.45 -10.97
N GLY A 60 -14.41 2.11 -9.74
CA GLY A 60 -14.34 0.76 -9.22
C GLY A 60 -15.13 -0.25 -10.08
N LEU A 61 -16.33 0.11 -10.51
CA LEU A 61 -17.15 -0.71 -11.42
C LEU A 61 -16.53 -0.86 -12.81
N ARG A 62 -15.86 0.19 -13.32
CA ARG A 62 -15.17 0.15 -14.62
C ARG A 62 -13.88 -0.67 -14.53
N THR A 63 -13.11 -0.53 -13.44
CA THR A 63 -11.86 -1.27 -13.25
C THR A 63 -12.09 -2.77 -13.14
N GLN A 64 -13.17 -3.20 -12.49
CA GLN A 64 -13.56 -4.62 -12.49
C GLN A 64 -13.99 -5.15 -13.87
N LYS A 65 -14.40 -4.27 -14.78
CA LYS A 65 -14.90 -4.64 -16.11
C LYS A 65 -13.83 -4.63 -17.21
N MET A 66 -12.65 -4.09 -16.96
CA MET A 66 -11.62 -3.82 -17.98
C MET A 66 -10.30 -4.59 -17.81
N LEU A 67 -10.31 -5.78 -17.26
CA LEU A 67 -9.30 -6.76 -17.64
C LEU A 67 -9.76 -7.38 -18.97
N THR A 68 -9.59 -6.64 -20.05
CA THR A 68 -9.97 -7.13 -21.37
C THR A 68 -8.94 -8.17 -21.84
N LEU A 69 -9.42 -9.13 -22.65
CA LEU A 69 -8.58 -10.12 -23.32
C LEU A 69 -7.42 -9.48 -24.13
N ASP A 70 -7.56 -8.21 -24.54
CA ASP A 70 -6.51 -7.41 -25.20
C ASP A 70 -5.36 -7.06 -24.26
N ASP A 71 -5.61 -6.76 -22.98
CA ASP A 71 -4.54 -6.50 -21.99
C ASP A 71 -3.82 -7.80 -21.66
N ILE A 72 -4.55 -8.91 -21.56
CA ILE A 72 -3.98 -10.26 -21.39
C ILE A 72 -3.19 -10.64 -22.65
N GLY A 73 -3.71 -10.35 -23.83
CA GLY A 73 -3.03 -10.61 -25.10
C GLY A 73 -1.73 -9.80 -25.24
N ARG A 74 -1.72 -8.53 -24.85
CA ARG A 74 -0.50 -7.70 -24.83
C ARG A 74 0.52 -8.22 -23.81
N ARG A 75 0.09 -8.62 -22.62
CA ARG A 75 0.96 -9.19 -21.58
C ARG A 75 1.61 -10.51 -22.06
N ILE A 76 0.86 -11.36 -22.74
CA ILE A 76 1.37 -12.61 -23.33
C ILE A 76 2.29 -12.32 -24.53
N ALA A 77 2.04 -11.28 -25.32
CA ALA A 77 2.85 -10.94 -26.49
C ALA A 77 4.21 -10.34 -26.12
N VAL A 78 4.37 -9.71 -24.95
CA VAL A 78 5.66 -9.18 -24.45
C VAL A 78 6.56 -10.29 -23.90
N GLY A 79 6.06 -11.50 -23.68
CA GLY A 79 6.83 -12.74 -23.47
C GLY A 79 7.61 -12.88 -22.17
N ASN A 80 7.90 -11.82 -21.43
CA ASN A 80 8.72 -11.82 -20.20
C ASN A 80 8.18 -10.90 -19.10
N PHE A 81 6.87 -10.67 -19.07
CA PHE A 81 6.27 -9.86 -18.01
C PHE A 81 6.25 -10.65 -16.70
N GLN A 82 6.95 -10.14 -15.70
CA GLN A 82 6.96 -10.72 -14.35
C GLN A 82 6.17 -9.82 -13.40
N GLU A 83 5.43 -10.45 -12.49
CA GLU A 83 4.73 -9.76 -11.40
C GLU A 83 5.43 -10.10 -10.08
N LEU A 84 5.80 -9.07 -9.33
CA LEU A 84 6.28 -9.20 -7.97
C LEU A 84 5.15 -8.82 -7.02
N ASN A 85 4.50 -9.82 -6.45
CA ASN A 85 3.44 -9.63 -5.47
C ASN A 85 4.05 -9.39 -4.08
N VAL A 86 3.59 -8.34 -3.39
CA VAL A 86 4.10 -7.95 -2.09
C VAL A 86 2.96 -7.76 -1.11
N ILE A 87 3.11 -8.29 0.10
CA ILE A 87 2.27 -7.98 1.26
C ILE A 87 3.07 -7.05 2.16
N VAL A 88 2.53 -5.90 2.50
CA VAL A 88 3.18 -4.90 3.36
C VAL A 88 2.54 -4.88 4.73
N LYS A 89 3.35 -5.08 5.77
CA LYS A 89 2.93 -4.97 7.18
C LYS A 89 3.81 -3.95 7.89
N GLY A 90 3.21 -3.08 8.68
CA GLY A 90 3.95 -2.06 9.43
C GLY A 90 3.40 -1.82 10.82
N ASP A 91 4.09 -0.99 11.57
CA ASP A 91 3.70 -0.57 12.92
C ASP A 91 2.59 0.48 12.91
N VAL A 92 2.57 1.35 11.89
CA VAL A 92 1.57 2.41 11.72
C VAL A 92 1.14 2.56 10.26
N ASP A 93 -0.08 3.06 10.03
CA ASP A 93 -0.66 3.21 8.68
C ASP A 93 0.20 4.09 7.76
N GLY A 94 0.74 5.19 8.25
CA GLY A 94 1.58 6.10 7.45
C GLY A 94 2.85 5.43 6.92
N SER A 95 3.49 4.56 7.73
CA SER A 95 4.66 3.78 7.31
C SER A 95 4.30 2.76 6.23
N VAL A 96 3.17 2.07 6.40
CA VAL A 96 2.67 1.08 5.45
C VAL A 96 2.35 1.73 4.12
N GLU A 97 1.69 2.89 4.13
CA GLU A 97 1.35 3.63 2.92
C GLU A 97 2.61 4.14 2.20
N ALA A 98 3.50 4.83 2.92
CA ALA A 98 4.73 5.36 2.33
C ALA A 98 5.61 4.27 1.71
N LEU A 99 5.71 3.11 2.38
CA LEU A 99 6.46 1.97 1.85
C LEU A 99 5.76 1.36 0.63
N SER A 100 4.45 1.16 0.69
CA SER A 100 3.66 0.61 -0.42
C SER A 100 3.78 1.47 -1.67
N ASP A 101 3.62 2.78 -1.54
CA ASP A 101 3.75 3.73 -2.65
C ASP A 101 5.17 3.73 -3.24
N SER A 102 6.18 3.64 -2.38
CA SER A 102 7.57 3.57 -2.81
C SER A 102 7.88 2.29 -3.57
N LEU A 103 7.34 1.15 -3.13
CA LEU A 103 7.51 -0.15 -3.80
C LEU A 103 6.79 -0.17 -5.16
N ILE A 104 5.55 0.34 -5.24
CA ILE A 104 4.80 0.41 -6.50
C ILE A 104 5.55 1.25 -7.55
N ARG A 105 6.23 2.33 -7.13
CA ARG A 105 7.04 3.18 -8.03
C ARG A 105 8.29 2.48 -8.58
N LEU A 106 8.71 1.36 -8.02
CA LEU A 106 9.79 0.55 -8.57
C LEU A 106 9.38 -0.31 -9.77
N SER A 107 8.08 -0.34 -10.09
CA SER A 107 7.57 -1.04 -11.27
C SER A 107 8.26 -0.54 -12.54
N THR A 108 8.64 -1.48 -13.41
CA THR A 108 9.22 -1.24 -14.72
C THR A 108 8.31 -1.80 -15.80
N GLU A 109 8.65 -1.62 -17.07
CA GLU A 109 7.88 -2.21 -18.19
C GLU A 109 7.89 -3.73 -18.18
N GLU A 110 8.92 -4.36 -17.61
CA GLU A 110 9.11 -5.81 -17.59
C GLU A 110 8.63 -6.44 -16.27
N ILE A 111 8.77 -5.73 -15.13
CA ILE A 111 8.38 -6.22 -13.81
C ILE A 111 7.41 -5.25 -13.15
N GLN A 112 6.23 -5.73 -12.86
CA GLN A 112 5.22 -4.96 -12.12
C GLN A 112 5.24 -5.37 -10.64
N VAL A 113 5.43 -4.38 -9.76
CA VAL A 113 5.30 -4.57 -8.32
C VAL A 113 3.85 -4.33 -7.91
N ASN A 114 3.20 -5.36 -7.39
CA ASN A 114 1.81 -5.34 -6.95
C ASN A 114 1.74 -5.47 -5.43
N VAL A 115 1.24 -4.45 -4.75
CA VAL A 115 0.92 -4.57 -3.32
C VAL A 115 -0.48 -5.17 -3.20
N ILE A 116 -0.55 -6.49 -2.96
CA ILE A 116 -1.82 -7.24 -2.89
C ILE A 116 -2.54 -7.06 -1.56
N HIS A 117 -1.79 -6.80 -0.48
CA HIS A 117 -2.36 -6.56 0.83
C HIS A 117 -1.46 -5.62 1.63
N LYS A 118 -2.07 -4.70 2.36
CA LYS A 118 -1.37 -3.80 3.29
C LYS A 118 -2.15 -3.72 4.59
N ALA A 119 -1.47 -3.86 5.73
CA ALA A 119 -2.11 -3.76 7.04
C ALA A 119 -1.12 -3.38 8.15
N VAL A 120 -1.65 -2.88 9.25
CA VAL A 120 -0.91 -2.54 10.45
C VAL A 120 -0.87 -3.72 11.41
N GLY A 121 0.21 -3.84 12.14
CA GLY A 121 0.40 -4.82 13.20
C GLY A 121 1.31 -5.98 12.82
N GLN A 122 1.40 -6.93 13.72
CA GLN A 122 2.25 -8.11 13.60
C GLN A 122 1.87 -8.97 12.38
N ILE A 123 2.86 -9.58 11.74
CA ILE A 123 2.62 -10.54 10.66
C ILE A 123 1.97 -11.79 11.24
N SER A 124 0.79 -12.14 10.74
CA SER A 124 -0.06 -13.25 11.18
C SER A 124 0.04 -14.47 10.26
N GLU A 125 -0.51 -15.58 10.69
CA GLU A 125 -0.63 -16.80 9.86
C GLU A 125 -1.48 -16.54 8.61
N SER A 126 -2.53 -15.71 8.72
CA SER A 126 -3.37 -15.35 7.58
C SER A 126 -2.60 -14.60 6.50
N ASP A 127 -1.66 -13.73 6.90
CA ASP A 127 -0.79 -13.01 5.96
C ASP A 127 0.14 -13.99 5.23
N VAL A 128 0.67 -14.99 5.94
CA VAL A 128 1.52 -16.04 5.34
C VAL A 128 0.73 -16.93 4.39
N THR A 129 -0.49 -17.34 4.79
CA THR A 129 -1.36 -18.12 3.91
C THR A 129 -1.72 -17.36 2.64
N LEU A 130 -2.01 -16.06 2.75
CA LEU A 130 -2.27 -15.22 1.61
C LEU A 130 -1.03 -15.09 0.71
N ALA A 131 0.15 -14.93 1.29
CA ALA A 131 1.40 -14.84 0.56
C ALA A 131 1.69 -16.13 -0.22
N ALA A 132 1.54 -17.30 0.42
CA ALA A 132 1.69 -18.59 -0.22
C ALA A 132 0.71 -18.80 -1.39
N ALA A 133 -0.56 -18.41 -1.20
CA ALA A 133 -1.59 -18.53 -2.24
C ALA A 133 -1.38 -17.58 -3.44
N SER A 134 -0.67 -16.48 -3.24
CA SER A 134 -0.48 -15.43 -4.25
C SER A 134 0.95 -15.34 -4.78
N ASP A 135 1.81 -16.26 -4.41
CA ASP A 135 3.26 -16.24 -4.70
C ASP A 135 3.88 -14.87 -4.37
N ALA A 136 3.60 -14.41 -3.14
CA ALA A 136 3.97 -13.08 -2.69
C ALA A 136 5.06 -13.14 -1.61
N ILE A 137 5.89 -12.09 -1.57
CA ILE A 137 6.80 -11.83 -0.45
C ILE A 137 6.12 -10.98 0.62
N ILE A 138 6.52 -11.16 1.87
CA ILE A 138 6.02 -10.33 2.98
C ILE A 138 7.11 -9.34 3.38
N VAL A 139 6.81 -8.06 3.31
CA VAL A 139 7.67 -6.96 3.75
C VAL A 139 7.13 -6.40 5.07
N GLY A 140 7.85 -6.63 6.15
CA GLY A 140 7.54 -6.12 7.48
C GLY A 140 8.38 -4.89 7.81
N PHE A 141 7.72 -3.76 8.09
CA PHE A 141 8.38 -2.53 8.52
C PHE A 141 8.14 -2.30 10.01
N GLN A 142 9.23 -2.34 10.81
CA GLN A 142 9.22 -2.23 12.28
C GLN A 142 8.34 -3.30 12.98
N VAL A 143 7.95 -4.36 12.29
CA VAL A 143 7.14 -5.46 12.82
C VAL A 143 7.83 -6.80 12.67
N ARG A 144 7.40 -7.77 13.49
CA ARG A 144 7.91 -9.13 13.46
C ARG A 144 6.77 -10.13 13.23
N PRO A 145 7.04 -11.28 12.64
CA PRO A 145 6.06 -12.35 12.57
C PRO A 145 5.75 -12.91 13.96
N SER A 146 4.53 -13.37 14.16
CA SER A 146 4.18 -14.21 15.31
C SER A 146 4.99 -15.51 15.25
N SER A 147 5.14 -16.19 16.39
CA SER A 147 5.89 -17.46 16.43
C SER A 147 5.26 -18.53 15.52
N SER A 148 3.95 -18.54 15.40
CA SER A 148 3.21 -19.44 14.51
C SER A 148 3.35 -19.05 13.05
N ALA A 149 3.26 -17.74 12.72
CA ALA A 149 3.46 -17.25 11.37
C ALA A 149 4.88 -17.51 10.86
N GLY A 150 5.91 -17.37 11.72
CA GLY A 150 7.29 -17.68 11.33
C GLY A 150 7.47 -19.15 10.95
N LYS A 151 6.93 -20.07 11.74
CA LYS A 151 6.98 -21.51 11.44
C LYS A 151 6.21 -21.86 10.16
N LEU A 152 5.04 -21.26 9.98
CA LEU A 152 4.23 -21.47 8.78
C LEU A 152 4.95 -20.95 7.53
N ALA A 153 5.60 -19.80 7.62
CA ALA A 153 6.37 -19.24 6.51
C ALA A 153 7.54 -20.16 6.08
N GLU A 154 8.23 -20.75 7.04
CA GLU A 154 9.28 -21.75 6.75
C GLU A 154 8.71 -23.02 6.09
N GLN A 155 7.51 -23.47 6.49
CA GLN A 155 6.85 -24.64 5.92
C GLN A 155 6.33 -24.39 4.50
N GLU A 156 5.73 -23.22 4.27
CA GLU A 156 5.16 -22.84 2.97
C GLU A 156 6.20 -22.21 2.01
N GLY A 157 7.43 -21.98 2.48
CA GLY A 157 8.48 -21.36 1.68
C GLY A 157 8.26 -19.88 1.39
N VAL A 158 7.49 -19.18 2.23
CA VAL A 158 7.19 -17.74 2.07
C VAL A 158 8.37 -16.92 2.61
N ASP A 159 8.88 -16.01 1.79
CA ASP A 159 9.95 -15.08 2.18
C ASP A 159 9.40 -13.91 3.00
N ILE A 160 9.90 -13.74 4.22
CA ILE A 160 9.56 -12.63 5.11
C ILE A 160 10.77 -11.74 5.29
N ARG A 161 10.74 -10.53 4.73
CA ARG A 161 11.77 -9.51 4.86
C ARG A 161 11.37 -8.47 5.89
N LYS A 162 12.31 -8.12 6.78
CA LYS A 162 12.08 -7.18 7.87
C LYS A 162 13.00 -5.98 7.74
N TYR A 163 12.42 -4.78 7.78
CA TYR A 163 13.16 -3.55 7.65
C TYR A 163 12.82 -2.58 8.79
N SER A 164 13.80 -1.77 9.14
CA SER A 164 13.67 -0.66 10.09
C SER A 164 13.83 0.69 9.41
N VAL A 165 14.37 0.69 8.20
CA VAL A 165 14.56 1.88 7.36
C VAL A 165 13.89 1.65 6.01
N ILE A 166 13.09 2.61 5.55
CA ILE A 166 12.34 2.49 4.27
C ILE A 166 13.29 2.36 3.08
N TYR A 167 14.40 3.08 3.10
CA TYR A 167 15.37 3.06 1.98
C TYR A 167 16.01 1.69 1.81
N ASP A 168 16.28 0.95 2.88
CA ASP A 168 16.85 -0.40 2.82
C ASP A 168 15.89 -1.36 2.11
N ALA A 169 14.58 -1.24 2.42
CA ALA A 169 13.54 -2.03 1.75
C ALA A 169 13.47 -1.72 0.25
N ILE A 170 13.54 -0.44 -0.11
CA ILE A 170 13.50 0.02 -1.51
C ILE A 170 14.73 -0.49 -2.27
N GLU A 171 15.92 -0.35 -1.71
CA GLU A 171 17.17 -0.77 -2.34
C GLU A 171 17.25 -2.28 -2.53
N GLU A 172 16.81 -3.06 -1.54
CA GLU A 172 16.83 -4.53 -1.63
C GLU A 172 15.83 -5.03 -2.69
N VAL A 173 14.61 -4.50 -2.72
CA VAL A 173 13.62 -4.85 -3.75
C VAL A 173 14.11 -4.42 -5.14
N LYS A 174 14.71 -3.23 -5.26
CA LYS A 174 15.31 -2.76 -6.51
C LYS A 174 16.45 -3.66 -6.98
N ALA A 175 17.30 -4.11 -6.05
CA ALA A 175 18.38 -5.05 -6.35
C ALA A 175 17.83 -6.41 -6.79
N ALA A 176 16.78 -6.93 -6.15
CA ALA A 176 16.11 -8.17 -6.53
C ALA A 176 15.53 -8.08 -7.94
N ILE A 177 14.88 -6.97 -8.28
CA ILE A 177 14.40 -6.67 -9.63
C ILE A 177 15.59 -6.69 -10.64
N ALA A 178 16.69 -6.01 -10.33
CA ALA A 178 17.86 -5.94 -11.21
C ALA A 178 18.54 -7.30 -11.43
N VAL A 179 18.59 -8.17 -10.42
CA VAL A 179 19.16 -9.53 -10.54
C VAL A 179 18.29 -10.41 -11.44
N SER A 180 16.97 -10.27 -11.40
CA SER A 180 16.05 -10.96 -12.31
C SER A 180 16.36 -10.67 -13.79
N TYR A 181 16.79 -9.43 -14.11
CA TYR A 181 17.21 -9.03 -15.45
C TYR A 181 18.45 -9.78 -15.95
N THR A 182 19.44 -9.98 -15.08
CA THR A 182 20.72 -10.59 -15.48
C THR A 182 20.61 -12.09 -15.75
N HIS A 183 19.69 -12.79 -15.12
CA HIS A 183 19.46 -14.21 -15.35
C HIS A 183 18.70 -14.51 -16.65
N LEU A 184 17.93 -13.54 -17.18
CA LEU A 184 17.17 -13.71 -18.44
C LEU A 184 17.98 -13.36 -19.70
N THR A 185 19.12 -12.68 -19.57
CA THR A 185 19.92 -12.18 -20.70
C THR A 185 21.18 -13.02 -21.01
N LEU A 186 21.42 -14.10 -20.28
CA LEU A 186 22.51 -15.02 -20.61
C LEU A 186 22.04 -16.02 -21.69
N PRO A 187 22.52 -15.93 -22.93
CA PRO A 187 22.27 -16.97 -23.92
C PRO A 187 23.02 -18.24 -23.49
N THR A 188 22.30 -19.34 -23.46
CA THR A 188 22.90 -20.71 -23.41
C THR A 188 23.74 -21.00 -24.60
#